data_1b44e77e07681fb21c473e29e8232d17
#
_entry.id   1b44e77e07681fb21c473e29e8232d17
#
_cell.length_a   1.000
_cell.length_b   1.000
_cell.length_c   1.000
_cell.angle_alpha   90.00
_cell.angle_beta   90.00
_cell.angle_gamma   90.00
#
_symmetry.space_group_name_H-M   'P 1'
#
loop_
_entity.id
_entity.type
_entity.pdbx_description
1 polymer ?
#
loop_
_entity_poly.entity_id
_entity_poly.type
_entity_poly.pdbx_seq_one_letter_code
_entity_poly.pdbx_strand_id
1 'polypeptide(L)'
;MGKFVISKTATGIKFDLKAVNGEVIATSEVYNSEEACRNGIASVQRNAPIAAVEDQTAKSSTEEKHPKFEVYQDKGGEYRFRLKATNGQIIAVSEGYKAMAGCRNGIASVKKNAPDSPVVMIED
;
A
#
# COMPACT_ATOMS: atom_id res chain seq x y z
N MET A 1 16.49 -3.38 2.88
CA MET A 1 15.22 -4.06 3.18
C MET A 1 14.34 -3.15 4.02
N GLY A 2 13.07 -3.01 3.64
CA GLY A 2 12.13 -2.19 4.38
C GLY A 2 11.58 -2.89 5.61
N LYS A 3 10.51 -2.34 6.18
CA LYS A 3 9.81 -2.97 7.30
C LYS A 3 8.36 -2.53 7.35
N PHE A 4 7.51 -3.42 7.88
CA PHE A 4 6.15 -3.07 8.25
C PHE A 4 6.15 -2.62 9.71
N VAL A 5 5.54 -1.48 9.99
CA VAL A 5 5.47 -0.93 11.34
C VAL A 5 4.02 -0.89 11.77
N ILE A 6 3.70 -1.63 12.84
CA ILE A 6 2.35 -1.62 13.43
C ILE A 6 2.32 -0.58 14.53
N SER A 7 1.30 0.27 14.52
CA SER A 7 1.13 1.30 15.55
C SER A 7 -0.32 1.42 15.97
N LYS A 8 -0.53 1.87 17.19
CA LYS A 8 -1.87 2.13 17.72
C LYS A 8 -2.33 3.52 17.29
N THR A 9 -3.61 3.63 16.98
CA THR A 9 -4.26 4.91 16.68
C THR A 9 -5.33 5.18 17.74
N ALA A 10 -5.99 6.32 17.65
CA ALA A 10 -7.06 6.65 18.59
C ALA A 10 -8.23 5.66 18.54
N THR A 11 -8.45 5.01 17.40
CA THR A 11 -9.60 4.14 17.19
C THR A 11 -9.25 2.68 16.91
N GLY A 12 -7.95 2.35 16.84
CA GLY A 12 -7.56 0.97 16.56
C GLY A 12 -6.09 0.83 16.26
N ILE A 13 -5.77 -0.02 15.30
CA ILE A 13 -4.39 -0.38 14.95
C ILE A 13 -4.22 -0.29 13.44
N LYS A 14 -3.10 0.26 13.00
CA LYS A 14 -2.76 0.33 11.58
C LYS A 14 -1.32 -0.13 11.34
N PHE A 15 -0.97 -0.36 10.07
CA PHE A 15 0.42 -0.58 9.71
C PHE A 15 0.85 0.40 8.61
N ASP A 16 2.14 0.68 8.60
CA ASP A 16 2.81 1.39 7.52
C ASP A 16 3.88 0.48 6.94
N LEU A 17 4.09 0.53 5.64
CA LEU A 17 5.25 -0.09 5.02
C LEU A 17 6.28 0.99 4.78
N LYS A 18 7.45 0.83 5.38
CA LYS A 18 8.57 1.76 5.21
C LYS A 18 9.62 1.15 4.30
N ALA A 19 10.17 1.97 3.41
CA ALA A 19 11.29 1.58 2.57
C ALA A 19 12.59 1.62 3.35
N VAL A 20 13.67 1.20 2.71
CA VAL A 20 15.01 1.16 3.33
C VAL A 20 15.42 2.52 3.87
N ASN A 21 15.06 3.61 3.18
CA ASN A 21 15.38 4.97 3.61
C ASN A 21 14.50 5.50 4.74
N GLY A 22 13.57 4.69 5.25
CA GLY A 22 12.68 5.09 6.32
C GLY A 22 11.41 5.81 5.89
N GLU A 23 11.23 6.06 4.60
CA GLU A 23 10.01 6.73 4.11
C GLU A 23 8.83 5.77 4.11
N VAL A 24 7.65 6.28 4.50
CA VAL A 24 6.40 5.51 4.42
C VAL A 24 5.96 5.46 2.96
N ILE A 25 5.86 4.26 2.40
CA ILE A 25 5.46 4.07 1.00
C ILE A 25 4.04 3.56 0.85
N ALA A 26 3.47 3.01 1.91
CA ALA A 26 2.06 2.58 1.92
C ALA A 26 1.55 2.53 3.34
N THR A 27 0.27 2.83 3.52
CA THR A 27 -0.40 2.84 4.83
C THR A 27 -1.69 2.05 4.72
N SER A 28 -2.00 1.28 5.77
CA SER A 28 -3.25 0.55 5.85
C SER A 28 -4.38 1.44 6.37
N GLU A 29 -5.60 0.94 6.28
CA GLU A 29 -6.71 1.48 7.07
C GLU A 29 -6.57 1.03 8.52
N VAL A 30 -7.44 1.50 9.39
CA VAL A 30 -7.42 1.17 10.82
C VAL A 30 -8.17 -0.13 11.06
N TYR A 31 -7.53 -1.06 11.75
CA TYR A 31 -8.10 -2.37 12.10
C TYR A 31 -8.54 -2.38 13.56
N ASN A 32 -9.49 -3.28 13.87
CA ASN A 32 -10.03 -3.43 15.22
C ASN A 32 -9.10 -4.22 16.15
N SER A 33 -8.18 -5.00 15.59
CA SER A 33 -7.31 -5.87 16.38
C SER A 33 -5.94 -6.02 15.73
N GLU A 34 -4.96 -6.42 16.53
CA GLU A 34 -3.63 -6.72 16.02
C GLU A 34 -3.68 -7.89 15.03
N GLU A 35 -4.50 -8.90 15.30
CA GLU A 35 -4.64 -10.04 14.41
C GLU A 35 -5.12 -9.61 13.02
N ALA A 36 -6.16 -8.76 12.95
CA ALA A 36 -6.66 -8.26 11.69
C ALA A 36 -5.60 -7.43 10.96
N CYS A 37 -4.85 -6.60 11.70
CA CYS A 37 -3.76 -5.80 11.15
C CYS A 37 -2.67 -6.70 10.54
N ARG A 38 -2.26 -7.74 11.26
CA ARG A 38 -1.24 -8.68 10.75
C ARG A 38 -1.74 -9.46 9.53
N ASN A 39 -3.03 -9.78 9.49
CA ASN A 39 -3.63 -10.41 8.31
C ASN A 39 -3.57 -9.47 7.11
N GLY A 40 -3.77 -8.17 7.33
CA GLY A 40 -3.63 -7.17 6.29
C GLY A 40 -2.20 -7.09 5.76
N ILE A 41 -1.21 -7.15 6.65
CA ILE A 41 0.20 -7.19 6.26
C ILE A 41 0.48 -8.41 5.39
N ALA A 42 0.02 -9.58 5.83
CA ALA A 42 0.21 -10.82 5.07
C ALA A 42 -0.42 -10.72 3.68
N SER A 43 -1.57 -10.05 3.58
CA SER A 43 -2.24 -9.83 2.31
C SER A 43 -1.39 -8.96 1.38
N VAL A 44 -0.78 -7.89 1.92
CA VAL A 44 0.12 -7.04 1.12
C VAL A 44 1.32 -7.88 0.64
N GLN A 45 1.90 -8.68 1.52
CA GLN A 45 3.05 -9.51 1.19
C GLN A 45 2.75 -10.49 0.04
N ARG A 46 1.54 -11.07 0.05
CA ARG A 46 1.14 -12.02 -1.00
C ARG A 46 0.75 -11.33 -2.29
N ASN A 47 0.05 -10.22 -2.22
CA ASN A 47 -0.58 -9.63 -3.40
C ASN A 47 0.30 -8.63 -4.14
N ALA A 48 1.13 -7.87 -3.43
CA ALA A 48 1.93 -6.83 -4.07
C ALA A 48 2.83 -7.36 -5.19
N PRO A 49 3.55 -8.49 -5.02
CA PRO A 49 4.45 -8.97 -6.07
C PRO A 49 3.75 -9.36 -7.37
N ILE A 50 2.49 -9.78 -7.30
CA ILE A 50 1.77 -10.29 -8.47
C ILE A 50 0.71 -9.34 -8.99
N ALA A 51 0.47 -8.22 -8.30
CA ALA A 51 -0.58 -7.29 -8.68
C ALA A 51 -0.23 -6.53 -9.96
N ALA A 52 -1.20 -6.44 -10.87
CA ALA A 52 -1.08 -5.61 -12.06
C ALA A 52 -1.26 -4.14 -11.69
N VAL A 53 -0.85 -3.23 -12.57
CA VAL A 53 -1.03 -1.79 -12.35
C VAL A 53 -2.11 -1.29 -13.31
N GLU A 54 -3.18 -0.75 -12.74
CA GLU A 54 -4.25 -0.12 -13.52
C GLU A 54 -4.14 1.39 -13.35
N ASP A 55 -3.81 2.07 -14.46
CA ASP A 55 -3.67 3.54 -14.44
C ASP A 55 -5.00 4.17 -14.80
N GLN A 56 -5.76 4.58 -13.77
CA GLN A 56 -7.07 5.18 -13.95
C GLN A 56 -7.01 6.63 -14.41
N THR A 57 -5.81 7.20 -14.51
CA THR A 57 -5.63 8.57 -15.02
C THR A 57 -5.55 8.60 -16.55
N ALA A 58 -5.30 7.45 -17.19
CA ALA A 58 -5.20 7.35 -18.63
C ALA A 58 -6.58 7.16 -19.26
N LYS A 59 -6.85 7.87 -20.36
CA LYS A 59 -8.13 7.76 -21.06
C LYS A 59 -8.37 6.37 -21.62
N SER A 60 -7.31 5.65 -21.94
CA SER A 60 -7.39 4.32 -22.54
C SER A 60 -7.06 3.23 -21.54
N SER A 61 -7.21 3.50 -20.24
CA SER A 61 -6.90 2.49 -19.24
C SER A 61 -7.81 1.28 -19.38
N THR A 62 -7.22 0.10 -19.19
CA THR A 62 -7.94 -1.17 -19.20
C THR A 62 -8.13 -1.62 -17.78
N GLU A 63 -9.34 -2.04 -17.42
CA GLU A 63 -9.61 -2.58 -16.11
C GLU A 63 -8.83 -3.89 -15.92
N GLU A 64 -8.04 -3.97 -14.85
CA GLU A 64 -7.25 -5.15 -14.53
C GLU A 64 -8.00 -6.02 -13.53
N LYS A 65 -7.63 -7.30 -13.48
CA LYS A 65 -8.19 -8.22 -12.50
C LYS A 65 -7.50 -8.06 -11.16
N HIS A 66 -8.21 -8.39 -10.07
CA HIS A 66 -7.61 -8.40 -8.74
C HIS A 66 -6.64 -9.58 -8.58
N PRO A 67 -5.55 -9.43 -7.81
CA PRO A 67 -5.14 -8.21 -7.11
C PRO A 67 -4.55 -7.19 -8.08
N LYS A 68 -4.66 -5.90 -7.71
CA LYS A 68 -4.14 -4.85 -8.58
C LYS A 68 -3.78 -3.61 -7.78
N PHE A 69 -2.85 -2.81 -8.32
CA PHE A 69 -2.64 -1.44 -7.89
C PHE A 69 -3.47 -0.53 -8.80
N GLU A 70 -4.26 0.34 -8.19
CA GLU A 70 -5.00 1.36 -8.93
C GLU A 70 -4.30 2.70 -8.75
N VAL A 71 -3.90 3.33 -9.85
CA VAL A 71 -3.31 4.67 -9.84
C VAL A 71 -4.41 5.66 -10.20
N TYR A 72 -4.56 6.67 -9.37
CA TYR A 72 -5.59 7.69 -9.59
C TYR A 72 -5.05 9.07 -9.18
N GLN A 73 -5.78 10.10 -9.55
CA GLN A 73 -5.43 11.47 -9.20
C GLN A 73 -6.44 11.98 -8.17
N ASP A 74 -5.95 12.53 -7.05
CA ASP A 74 -6.83 13.02 -6.00
C ASP A 74 -7.36 14.41 -6.34
N LYS A 75 -8.18 14.97 -5.45
CA LYS A 75 -8.80 16.27 -5.65
C LYS A 75 -7.80 17.41 -5.74
N GLY A 76 -6.64 17.25 -5.13
CA GLY A 76 -5.57 18.24 -5.17
C GLY A 76 -4.67 18.12 -6.39
N GLY A 77 -4.94 17.13 -7.26
CA GLY A 77 -4.14 16.91 -8.46
C GLY A 77 -2.92 16.03 -8.25
N GLU A 78 -2.73 15.47 -7.07
CA GLU A 78 -1.61 14.58 -6.82
C GLU A 78 -1.95 13.15 -7.20
N TYR A 79 -0.93 12.39 -7.61
CA TYR A 79 -1.09 10.99 -8.00
C TYR A 79 -0.96 10.12 -6.76
N ARG A 80 -1.87 9.16 -6.64
CA ARG A 80 -1.89 8.20 -5.54
C ARG A 80 -2.11 6.81 -6.10
N PHE A 81 -1.70 5.81 -5.33
CA PHE A 81 -2.05 4.42 -5.65
C PHE A 81 -2.68 3.77 -4.44
N ARG A 82 -3.46 2.73 -4.72
CA ARG A 82 -4.00 1.85 -3.69
C ARG A 82 -3.85 0.42 -4.19
N LEU A 83 -3.57 -0.48 -3.25
CA LEU A 83 -3.45 -1.90 -3.56
C LEU A 83 -4.74 -2.60 -3.14
N LYS A 84 -5.34 -3.30 -4.08
CA LYS A 84 -6.52 -4.13 -3.81
C LYS A 84 -6.13 -5.60 -3.79
N ALA A 85 -6.64 -6.30 -2.80
CA ALA A 85 -6.41 -7.74 -2.66
C ALA A 85 -7.26 -8.53 -3.65
N THR A 86 -7.10 -9.85 -3.64
CA THR A 86 -7.84 -10.75 -4.54
C THR A 86 -9.36 -10.58 -4.40
N ASN A 87 -9.84 -10.26 -3.18
CA ASN A 87 -11.27 -10.05 -2.93
C ASN A 87 -11.75 -8.63 -3.25
N GLY A 88 -10.88 -7.77 -3.80
CA GLY A 88 -11.24 -6.41 -4.16
C GLY A 88 -11.15 -5.38 -3.02
N GLN A 89 -10.79 -5.79 -1.82
CA GLN A 89 -10.66 -4.86 -0.69
C GLN A 89 -9.36 -4.07 -0.79
N ILE A 90 -9.42 -2.79 -0.40
CA ILE A 90 -8.23 -1.94 -0.33
C ILE A 90 -7.43 -2.34 0.90
N ILE A 91 -6.17 -2.73 0.71
CA ILE A 91 -5.30 -3.19 1.80
C ILE A 91 -4.14 -2.25 2.08
N ALA A 92 -3.85 -1.32 1.17
CA ALA A 92 -2.83 -0.30 1.38
C ALA A 92 -3.06 0.88 0.45
N VAL A 93 -2.71 2.08 0.91
CA VAL A 93 -2.81 3.30 0.11
C VAL A 93 -1.51 4.07 0.22
N SER A 94 -1.18 4.84 -0.81
CA SER A 94 0.00 5.71 -0.79
C SER A 94 -0.39 7.11 -0.34
N GLU A 95 0.63 7.91 -0.03
CA GLU A 95 0.46 9.35 0.06
C GLU A 95 0.46 9.95 -1.35
N GLY A 96 0.26 11.26 -1.47
CA GLY A 96 0.21 11.93 -2.77
C GLY A 96 1.60 12.18 -3.35
N TYR A 97 1.73 11.93 -4.65
CA TYR A 97 2.95 12.22 -5.41
C TYR A 97 2.65 13.34 -6.39
N LYS A 98 3.61 14.23 -6.58
CA LYS A 98 3.44 15.36 -7.51
C LYS A 98 3.55 14.94 -8.97
N ALA A 99 4.22 13.82 -9.23
CA ALA A 99 4.43 13.32 -10.58
C ALA A 99 4.09 11.84 -10.68
N MET A 100 3.62 11.42 -11.85
CA MET A 100 3.32 10.02 -12.13
C MET A 100 4.54 9.13 -11.92
N ALA A 101 5.73 9.61 -12.29
CA ALA A 101 6.97 8.84 -12.12
C ALA A 101 7.21 8.49 -10.65
N GLY A 102 6.97 9.45 -9.74
CA GLY A 102 7.10 9.19 -8.30
C GLY A 102 6.12 8.15 -7.81
N CYS A 103 4.87 8.23 -8.26
CA CYS A 103 3.83 7.26 -7.91
C CYS A 103 4.21 5.85 -8.38
N ARG A 104 4.67 5.71 -9.62
CA ARG A 104 5.09 4.41 -10.14
C ARG A 104 6.32 3.86 -9.43
N ASN A 105 7.25 4.73 -9.04
CA ASN A 105 8.39 4.32 -8.22
C ASN A 105 7.93 3.82 -6.85
N GLY A 106 6.91 4.45 -6.27
CA GLY A 106 6.31 3.99 -5.02
C GLY A 106 5.73 2.59 -5.14
N ILE A 107 5.01 2.32 -6.23
CA ILE A 107 4.47 0.98 -6.49
C ILE A 107 5.60 -0.04 -6.61
N ALA A 108 6.65 0.29 -7.36
CA ALA A 108 7.80 -0.61 -7.51
C ALA A 108 8.46 -0.88 -6.15
N SER A 109 8.54 0.13 -5.30
CA SER A 109 9.09 0.00 -3.95
C SER A 109 8.23 -0.94 -3.09
N VAL A 110 6.91 -0.83 -3.17
CA VAL A 110 6.01 -1.75 -2.45
C VAL A 110 6.23 -3.18 -2.92
N LYS A 111 6.27 -3.40 -4.22
CA LYS A 111 6.49 -4.74 -4.79
C LYS A 111 7.82 -5.34 -4.34
N LYS A 112 8.85 -4.51 -4.27
CA LYS A 112 10.19 -4.96 -3.90
C LYS A 112 10.30 -5.25 -2.40
N ASN A 113 9.74 -4.38 -1.56
CA ASN A 113 9.94 -4.45 -0.11
C ASN A 113 8.94 -5.37 0.60
N ALA A 114 7.69 -5.41 0.14
CA ALA A 114 6.64 -6.11 0.88
C ALA A 114 6.93 -7.58 1.18
N PRO A 115 7.38 -8.42 0.21
CA PRO A 115 7.49 -9.86 0.46
C PRO A 115 8.41 -10.23 1.61
N ASP A 116 9.49 -9.50 1.80
CA ASP A 116 10.55 -9.88 2.74
C ASP A 116 10.71 -8.95 3.92
N SER A 117 9.89 -7.91 4.02
CA SER A 117 10.03 -6.93 5.11
C SER A 117 9.57 -7.52 6.43
N PRO A 118 10.37 -7.37 7.50
CA PRO A 118 9.95 -7.82 8.83
C PRO A 118 8.82 -6.93 9.36
N VAL A 119 8.11 -7.45 10.35
CA VAL A 119 7.02 -6.75 11.03
C VAL A 119 7.52 -6.30 12.40
N VAL A 120 7.41 -5.01 12.66
CA VAL A 120 7.83 -4.40 13.92
C VAL A 120 6.63 -3.70 14.54
N MET A 121 6.43 -3.87 15.84
CA MET A 121 5.34 -3.21 16.54
C MET A 121 5.91 -2.08 17.42
N ILE A 122 5.36 -0.88 17.24
CA ILE A 122 5.71 0.25 18.09
C ILE A 122 4.81 0.20 19.32
N GLU A 123 5.45 0.15 20.50
CA GLU A 123 4.76 0.22 21.78
C GLU A 123 4.93 1.61 22.36
N ASP A 124 3.83 2.18 22.79
CA ASP A 124 3.80 3.46 23.49
C ASP A 124 3.79 3.26 25.00
#